data_3d0e7e8f0ace259cde896c07af1936f8
#
_entry.id   3d0e7e8f0ace259cde896c07af1936f8
#
_cell.length_a   1.000
_cell.length_b   1.000
_cell.length_c   1.000
_cell.angle_alpha   90.00
_cell.angle_beta   90.00
_cell.angle_gamma   90.00
#
_symmetry.space_group_name_H-M   'P 1'
#
loop_
_entity.id
_entity.type
_entity.pdbx_description
1 polymer ?
#
loop_
_entity_poly.entity_id
_entity_poly.type
_entity_poly.pdbx_seq_one_letter_code
_entity_poly.pdbx_strand_id
1 'polypeptide(L)'
;MQTLDFLDALPDGALSSPAAQRNAASILDVLRTHLPALGRVLEIAAGSGDHALAFASALSGLDWTPSDPSPQARDSLSAWRQAGPSNLRPPLSVDAADPATWPQDRFDVVYCANMTHISPWSATEGLMDLAGRVLRRPGGLLVLYGPYREAEVPLAASNAAFDESLKARNSAWGLRDRAAVEALARSHGLAATRRAPMPSNNLTLLFRSV
;
A
#
# COMPACT_ATOMS: atom_id res chain seq x y z
N MET A 1 -12.24 7.39 19.38
CA MET A 1 -12.26 6.55 18.17
C MET A 1 -13.08 7.33 17.15
N GLN A 2 -12.42 8.06 16.22
CA GLN A 2 -13.13 8.70 15.12
C GLN A 2 -13.52 7.61 14.14
N THR A 3 -14.82 7.40 13.96
CA THR A 3 -15.38 6.62 12.86
C THR A 3 -14.97 7.29 11.56
N LEU A 4 -14.32 6.54 10.67
CA LEU A 4 -14.17 6.98 9.29
C LEU A 4 -15.58 6.92 8.69
N ASP A 5 -16.18 8.08 8.43
CA ASP A 5 -17.45 8.17 7.74
C ASP A 5 -17.18 7.76 6.29
N PHE A 6 -17.44 6.49 5.99
CA PHE A 6 -17.57 6.03 4.61
C PHE A 6 -18.89 6.59 4.06
N LEU A 7 -18.88 7.01 2.81
CA LEU A 7 -20.08 7.53 2.15
C LEU A 7 -21.23 6.54 2.31
N ASP A 8 -22.43 7.02 2.65
CA ASP A 8 -23.64 6.21 2.87
C ASP A 8 -24.03 5.37 1.65
N ALA A 9 -23.55 5.73 0.45
CA ALA A 9 -23.69 4.97 -0.78
C ALA A 9 -22.42 5.05 -1.60
N LEU A 10 -22.08 3.95 -2.30
CA LEU A 10 -20.96 3.92 -3.24
C LEU A 10 -21.28 4.87 -4.42
N PRO A 11 -20.31 5.71 -4.85
CA PRO A 11 -20.42 6.42 -6.12
C PRO A 11 -20.63 5.44 -7.27
N ASP A 12 -21.37 5.86 -8.31
CA ASP A 12 -21.57 5.02 -9.48
C ASP A 12 -20.22 4.62 -10.11
N GLY A 13 -20.03 3.32 -10.34
CA GLY A 13 -18.77 2.73 -10.83
C GLY A 13 -17.69 2.50 -9.75
N ALA A 14 -17.90 2.90 -8.50
CA ALA A 14 -16.95 2.61 -7.43
C ALA A 14 -17.03 1.16 -6.97
N LEU A 15 -15.87 0.55 -6.72
CA LEU A 15 -15.73 -0.74 -6.05
C LEU A 15 -15.50 -0.52 -4.56
N SER A 16 -15.78 -1.55 -3.76
CA SER A 16 -15.48 -1.55 -2.34
C SER A 16 -14.91 -2.88 -1.89
N SER A 17 -13.98 -2.84 -0.94
CA SER A 17 -13.35 -3.99 -0.33
C SER A 17 -13.63 -4.03 1.17
N PRO A 18 -14.45 -4.98 1.66
CA PRO A 18 -14.67 -5.13 3.10
C PRO A 18 -13.38 -5.36 3.91
N ALA A 19 -12.34 -5.93 3.29
CA ALA A 19 -11.04 -6.10 3.93
C ALA A 19 -10.31 -4.76 4.10
N ALA A 20 -10.32 -3.91 3.07
CA ALA A 20 -9.72 -2.58 3.14
C ALA A 20 -10.45 -1.69 4.15
N GLN A 21 -11.77 -1.73 4.18
CA GLN A 21 -12.57 -0.98 5.17
C GLN A 21 -12.24 -1.39 6.61
N ARG A 22 -12.11 -2.69 6.88
CA ARG A 22 -11.81 -3.18 8.24
C ARG A 22 -10.45 -2.76 8.76
N ASN A 23 -9.44 -2.63 7.90
CA ASN A 23 -8.07 -2.33 8.32
C ASN A 23 -7.69 -0.85 8.18
N ALA A 24 -8.49 -0.03 7.47
CA ALA A 24 -8.19 1.36 7.19
C ALA A 24 -7.90 2.19 8.45
N ALA A 25 -8.73 2.09 9.48
CA ALA A 25 -8.56 2.85 10.72
C ALA A 25 -7.22 2.53 11.41
N SER A 26 -6.90 1.25 11.57
CA SER A 26 -5.65 0.82 12.21
C SER A 26 -4.41 1.23 11.41
N ILE A 27 -4.49 1.17 10.09
CA ILE A 27 -3.40 1.63 9.21
C ILE A 27 -3.26 3.15 9.34
N LEU A 28 -4.35 3.89 9.31
CA LEU A 28 -4.35 5.35 9.44
C LEU A 28 -3.68 5.83 10.75
N ASP A 29 -3.87 5.12 11.85
CA ASP A 29 -3.21 5.46 13.12
C ASP A 29 -1.67 5.38 13.01
N VAL A 30 -1.16 4.38 12.29
CA VAL A 30 0.28 4.27 11.99
C VAL A 30 0.71 5.38 11.04
N LEU A 31 -0.06 5.65 9.99
CA LEU A 31 0.25 6.69 9.00
C LEU A 31 0.34 8.07 9.66
N ARG A 32 -0.61 8.44 10.51
CA ARG A 32 -0.61 9.72 11.25
C ARG A 32 0.63 9.94 12.09
N THR A 33 1.21 8.86 12.62
CA THR A 33 2.39 8.94 13.48
C THR A 33 3.68 9.10 12.68
N HIS A 34 3.73 8.62 11.44
CA HIS A 34 4.98 8.47 10.69
C HIS A 34 5.07 9.28 9.41
N LEU A 35 3.92 9.65 8.81
CA LEU A 35 3.92 10.44 7.57
C LEU A 35 4.20 11.92 7.86
N PRO A 36 4.78 12.65 6.88
CA PRO A 36 4.91 14.10 6.99
C PRO A 36 3.53 14.78 6.99
N ALA A 37 3.45 15.96 7.59
CA ALA A 37 2.20 16.74 7.60
C ALA A 37 1.79 17.24 6.22
N LEU A 38 2.76 17.48 5.33
CA LEU A 38 2.57 17.95 3.96
C LEU A 38 3.44 17.13 3.01
N GLY A 39 2.96 16.88 1.80
CA GLY A 39 3.75 16.17 0.80
C GLY A 39 2.91 15.43 -0.23
N ARG A 40 3.56 14.56 -0.99
CA ARG A 40 2.97 13.75 -2.07
C ARG A 40 3.09 12.28 -1.75
N VAL A 41 1.99 11.55 -1.83
CA VAL A 41 1.91 10.10 -1.64
C VAL A 41 1.60 9.44 -2.97
N LEU A 42 2.33 8.38 -3.30
CA LEU A 42 1.99 7.43 -4.36
C LEU A 42 1.51 6.14 -3.72
N GLU A 43 0.27 5.75 -3.97
CA GLU A 43 -0.26 4.45 -3.56
C GLU A 43 -0.16 3.46 -4.72
N ILE A 44 0.51 2.33 -4.49
CA ILE A 44 0.70 1.27 -5.48
C ILE A 44 -0.33 0.16 -5.24
N ALA A 45 -0.96 -0.31 -6.32
CA ALA A 45 -2.00 -1.34 -6.31
C ALA A 45 -3.17 -0.97 -5.38
N ALA A 46 -3.75 0.22 -5.61
CA ALA A 46 -4.82 0.78 -4.79
C ALA A 46 -6.16 0.01 -4.89
N GLY A 47 -6.32 -0.82 -5.89
CA GLY A 47 -7.46 -1.73 -6.05
C GLY A 47 -8.81 -1.02 -6.06
N SER A 48 -9.67 -1.33 -5.09
CA SER A 48 -11.02 -0.75 -4.98
C SER A 48 -11.03 0.76 -4.69
N GLY A 49 -9.99 1.30 -4.03
CA GLY A 49 -9.90 2.71 -3.69
C GLY A 49 -10.33 3.08 -2.27
N ASP A 50 -10.80 2.13 -1.46
CA ASP A 50 -11.21 2.39 -0.07
C ASP A 50 -10.09 3.05 0.76
N HIS A 51 -8.84 2.58 0.65
CA HIS A 51 -7.70 3.17 1.34
C HIS A 51 -7.41 4.58 0.82
N ALA A 52 -7.36 4.76 -0.50
CA ALA A 52 -7.10 6.05 -1.13
C ALA A 52 -8.08 7.12 -0.64
N LEU A 53 -9.39 6.80 -0.65
CA LEU A 53 -10.42 7.71 -0.13
C LEU A 53 -10.23 7.99 1.36
N ALA A 54 -10.10 6.93 2.18
CA ALA A 54 -10.03 7.05 3.63
C ALA A 54 -8.81 7.89 4.07
N PHE A 55 -7.66 7.64 3.46
CA PHE A 55 -6.42 8.31 3.85
C PHE A 55 -6.32 9.73 3.30
N ALA A 56 -6.75 9.97 2.06
CA ALA A 56 -6.84 11.32 1.54
C ALA A 56 -7.79 12.20 2.36
N SER A 57 -8.95 11.65 2.76
CA SER A 57 -9.90 12.38 3.62
C SER A 57 -9.33 12.72 4.99
N ALA A 58 -8.57 11.79 5.58
CA ALA A 58 -8.05 11.97 6.95
C ALA A 58 -6.72 12.73 7.02
N LEU A 59 -5.97 12.84 5.91
CA LEU A 59 -4.63 13.41 5.80
C LEU A 59 -4.61 14.54 4.76
N SER A 60 -5.38 15.59 4.99
CA SER A 60 -5.65 16.66 4.03
C SER A 60 -4.42 17.44 3.56
N GLY A 61 -3.30 17.38 4.27
CA GLY A 61 -2.02 17.97 3.86
C GLY A 61 -1.22 17.14 2.87
N LEU A 62 -1.66 15.91 2.57
CA LEU A 62 -0.97 15.01 1.66
C LEU A 62 -1.74 14.89 0.33
N ASP A 63 -1.08 15.21 -0.78
CA ASP A 63 -1.58 14.92 -2.12
C ASP A 63 -1.50 13.41 -2.36
N TRP A 64 -2.64 12.73 -2.30
CA TRP A 64 -2.73 11.28 -2.40
C TRP A 64 -2.99 10.87 -3.85
N THR A 65 -2.00 10.26 -4.48
CA THR A 65 -2.06 9.77 -5.87
C THR A 65 -2.19 8.24 -5.86
N PRO A 66 -3.38 7.67 -6.05
CA PRO A 66 -3.56 6.23 -6.17
C PRO A 66 -3.08 5.73 -7.52
N SER A 67 -2.66 4.48 -7.59
CA SER A 67 -2.30 3.84 -8.85
C SER A 67 -2.66 2.36 -8.89
N ASP A 68 -3.00 1.86 -10.08
CA ASP A 68 -3.25 0.44 -10.31
C ASP A 68 -3.07 0.11 -11.80
N PRO A 69 -2.49 -1.04 -12.18
CA PRO A 69 -2.39 -1.44 -13.60
C PRO A 69 -3.76 -1.83 -14.19
N SER A 70 -4.74 -2.25 -13.37
CA SER A 70 -6.07 -2.64 -13.84
C SER A 70 -6.91 -1.43 -14.27
N PRO A 71 -7.44 -1.38 -15.50
CA PRO A 71 -8.38 -0.35 -15.91
C PRO A 71 -9.61 -0.27 -15.00
N GLN A 72 -10.18 -1.41 -14.61
CA GLN A 72 -11.36 -1.48 -13.73
C GLN A 72 -11.07 -0.85 -12.35
N ALA A 73 -9.87 -1.10 -11.78
CA ALA A 73 -9.49 -0.45 -10.53
C ALA A 73 -9.37 1.07 -10.71
N ARG A 74 -8.76 1.54 -11.81
CA ARG A 74 -8.65 2.98 -12.10
C ARG A 74 -10.00 3.66 -12.34
N ASP A 75 -10.96 2.96 -12.93
CA ASP A 75 -12.33 3.47 -13.06
C ASP A 75 -12.98 3.66 -11.69
N SER A 76 -12.83 2.69 -10.78
CA SER A 76 -13.27 2.81 -9.39
C SER A 76 -12.58 3.97 -8.66
N LEU A 77 -11.27 4.09 -8.78
CA LEU A 77 -10.49 5.19 -8.19
C LEU A 77 -10.94 6.56 -8.72
N SER A 78 -11.30 6.63 -9.99
CA SER A 78 -11.83 7.85 -10.62
C SER A 78 -13.20 8.22 -10.06
N ALA A 79 -14.09 7.23 -9.83
CA ALA A 79 -15.37 7.43 -9.20
C ALA A 79 -15.22 7.92 -7.74
N TRP A 80 -14.36 7.30 -6.95
CA TRP A 80 -14.03 7.76 -5.61
C TRP A 80 -13.47 9.18 -5.57
N ARG A 81 -12.59 9.52 -6.53
CA ARG A 81 -12.02 10.88 -6.63
C ARG A 81 -13.08 11.95 -6.92
N GLN A 82 -14.09 11.65 -7.73
CA GLN A 82 -15.17 12.60 -8.03
C GLN A 82 -16.00 12.94 -6.78
N ALA A 83 -16.20 11.98 -5.88
CA ALA A 83 -16.96 12.14 -4.65
C ALA A 83 -16.08 12.48 -3.43
N GLY A 84 -14.75 12.36 -3.56
CA GLY A 84 -13.79 12.48 -2.48
C GLY A 84 -13.19 13.88 -2.31
N PRO A 85 -12.21 14.01 -1.42
CA PRO A 85 -11.56 15.29 -1.12
C PRO A 85 -10.62 15.72 -2.26
N SER A 86 -10.38 17.03 -2.36
CA SER A 86 -9.60 17.66 -3.45
C SER A 86 -8.14 17.20 -3.52
N ASN A 87 -7.57 16.72 -2.41
CA ASN A 87 -6.22 16.15 -2.34
C ASN A 87 -6.14 14.69 -2.82
N LEU A 88 -7.26 14.04 -3.13
CA LEU A 88 -7.27 12.75 -3.82
C LEU A 88 -7.05 13.02 -5.32
N ARG A 89 -5.85 12.67 -5.81
CA ARG A 89 -5.39 12.98 -7.17
C ARG A 89 -5.91 11.97 -8.19
N PRO A 90 -5.90 12.30 -9.50
CA PRO A 90 -6.24 11.34 -10.55
C PRO A 90 -5.41 10.06 -10.44
N PRO A 91 -6.02 8.87 -10.67
CA PRO A 91 -5.29 7.61 -10.62
C PRO A 91 -4.28 7.48 -11.76
N LEU A 92 -3.13 6.88 -11.46
CA LEU A 92 -2.10 6.55 -12.44
C LEU A 92 -2.19 5.07 -12.86
N SER A 93 -1.76 4.78 -14.09
CA SER A 93 -1.55 3.41 -14.56
C SER A 93 -0.12 3.01 -14.24
N VAL A 94 0.10 2.37 -13.07
CA VAL A 94 1.43 1.91 -12.65
C VAL A 94 1.38 0.41 -12.38
N ASP A 95 2.23 -0.34 -13.07
CA ASP A 95 2.57 -1.71 -12.73
C ASP A 95 3.94 -1.72 -12.04
N ALA A 96 3.99 -2.21 -10.80
CA ALA A 96 5.25 -2.30 -10.08
C ALA A 96 6.31 -3.15 -10.81
N ALA A 97 5.88 -4.16 -11.58
CA ALA A 97 6.77 -5.02 -12.33
C ALA A 97 7.20 -4.46 -13.71
N ASP A 98 6.61 -3.32 -14.16
CA ASP A 98 6.92 -2.72 -15.46
C ASP A 98 7.46 -1.29 -15.31
N PRO A 99 8.80 -1.11 -15.36
CA PRO A 99 9.44 0.20 -15.26
C PRO A 99 8.98 1.25 -16.28
N ALA A 100 8.42 0.84 -17.43
CA ALA A 100 7.93 1.76 -18.44
C ALA A 100 6.68 2.53 -17.99
N THR A 101 5.97 2.03 -16.97
CA THR A 101 4.75 2.63 -16.40
C THR A 101 5.02 3.57 -15.23
N TRP A 102 6.26 3.62 -14.72
CA TRP A 102 6.55 4.35 -13.51
C TRP A 102 6.58 5.85 -13.69
N PRO A 103 6.03 6.63 -12.72
CA PRO A 103 6.04 8.08 -12.81
C PRO A 103 7.47 8.63 -12.70
N GLN A 104 7.71 9.75 -13.38
CA GLN A 104 8.99 10.49 -13.30
C GLN A 104 9.01 11.48 -12.12
N ASP A 105 7.85 11.75 -11.53
CA ASP A 105 7.69 12.61 -10.38
C ASP A 105 8.35 12.05 -9.11
N ARG A 106 8.67 12.95 -8.16
CA ARG A 106 9.15 12.58 -6.83
C ARG A 106 8.02 12.62 -5.82
N PHE A 107 8.06 11.66 -4.91
CA PHE A 107 7.10 11.50 -3.83
C PHE A 107 7.81 11.51 -2.47
N ASP A 108 7.10 11.97 -1.45
CA ASP A 108 7.56 11.92 -0.06
C ASP A 108 7.27 10.55 0.56
N VAL A 109 6.20 9.91 0.07
CA VAL A 109 5.75 8.60 0.54
C VAL A 109 5.36 7.71 -0.66
N VAL A 110 5.75 6.43 -0.60
CA VAL A 110 5.16 5.33 -1.38
C VAL A 110 4.43 4.43 -0.40
N TYR A 111 3.16 4.16 -0.65
CA TYR A 111 2.32 3.27 0.15
C TYR A 111 1.87 2.08 -0.68
N CYS A 112 1.89 0.88 -0.10
CA CYS A 112 1.41 -0.34 -0.74
C CYS A 112 0.81 -1.31 0.28
N ALA A 113 -0.44 -1.72 0.07
CA ALA A 113 -1.14 -2.68 0.92
C ALA A 113 -1.37 -4.01 0.19
N ASN A 114 -0.97 -5.11 0.82
CA ASN A 114 -1.22 -6.50 0.41
C ASN A 114 -0.65 -6.94 -0.96
N MET A 115 -0.30 -6.05 -1.87
CA MET A 115 0.16 -6.40 -3.23
C MET A 115 1.31 -7.41 -3.22
N THR A 116 2.26 -7.28 -2.30
CA THR A 116 3.41 -8.17 -2.19
C THR A 116 3.03 -9.64 -2.02
N HIS A 117 1.84 -9.94 -1.49
CA HIS A 117 1.35 -11.30 -1.22
C HIS A 117 0.48 -11.84 -2.34
N ILE A 118 -0.21 -10.96 -3.08
CA ILE A 118 -1.16 -11.31 -4.14
C ILE A 118 -0.60 -10.99 -5.54
N SER A 119 0.71 -11.03 -5.66
CA SER A 119 1.46 -10.84 -6.90
C SER A 119 2.69 -11.77 -6.92
N PRO A 120 3.33 -12.04 -8.07
CA PRO A 120 4.63 -12.69 -8.13
C PRO A 120 5.71 -11.89 -7.39
N TRP A 121 6.79 -12.57 -6.96
CA TRP A 121 7.91 -11.91 -6.26
C TRP A 121 8.53 -10.76 -7.07
N SER A 122 8.57 -10.89 -8.40
CA SER A 122 9.04 -9.83 -9.31
C SER A 122 8.31 -8.49 -9.13
N ALA A 123 7.02 -8.50 -8.75
CA ALA A 123 6.31 -7.27 -8.44
C ALA A 123 6.80 -6.63 -7.11
N THR A 124 7.27 -7.44 -6.15
CA THR A 124 7.92 -6.92 -4.94
C THR A 124 9.29 -6.34 -5.26
N GLU A 125 10.07 -6.99 -6.12
CA GLU A 125 11.35 -6.48 -6.62
C GLU A 125 11.16 -5.15 -7.35
N GLY A 126 10.20 -5.09 -8.26
CA GLY A 126 9.87 -3.86 -8.97
C GLY A 126 9.36 -2.74 -8.04
N LEU A 127 8.55 -3.07 -7.03
CA LEU A 127 8.12 -2.09 -6.03
C LEU A 127 9.31 -1.46 -5.28
N MET A 128 10.34 -2.25 -4.92
CA MET A 128 11.53 -1.71 -4.24
C MET A 128 12.35 -0.84 -5.18
N ASP A 129 12.54 -1.25 -6.44
CA ASP A 129 13.23 -0.43 -7.44
C ASP A 129 12.45 0.88 -7.72
N LEU A 130 11.13 0.80 -7.93
CA LEU A 130 10.26 1.97 -8.09
C LEU A 130 10.40 2.92 -6.88
N ALA A 131 10.22 2.42 -5.67
CA ALA A 131 10.33 3.23 -4.47
C ALA A 131 11.72 3.88 -4.34
N GLY A 132 12.78 3.13 -4.63
CA GLY A 132 14.15 3.63 -4.66
C GLY A 132 14.36 4.77 -5.67
N ARG A 133 13.61 4.78 -6.78
CA ARG A 133 13.70 5.82 -7.83
C ARG A 133 12.83 7.03 -7.56
N VAL A 134 11.55 6.82 -7.14
CA VAL A 134 10.58 7.92 -7.04
C VAL A 134 10.56 8.60 -5.67
N LEU A 135 11.06 7.98 -4.62
CA LEU A 135 11.13 8.62 -3.30
C LEU A 135 12.15 9.74 -3.29
N ARG A 136 11.81 10.82 -2.58
CA ARG A 136 12.76 11.90 -2.27
C ARG A 136 13.91 11.34 -1.42
N ARG A 137 15.12 11.78 -1.68
CA ARG A 137 16.32 11.36 -0.94
C ARG A 137 17.04 12.58 -0.36
N PRO A 138 17.50 12.48 0.89
CA PRO A 138 17.18 11.47 1.89
C PRO A 138 15.77 11.66 2.50
N GLY A 139 15.25 10.62 3.14
CA GLY A 139 14.12 10.74 4.07
C GLY A 139 12.75 10.36 3.54
N GLY A 140 12.58 10.11 2.24
CA GLY A 140 11.32 9.60 1.68
C GLY A 140 10.94 8.26 2.31
N LEU A 141 9.67 7.96 2.42
CA LEU A 141 9.15 6.84 3.20
C LEU A 141 8.44 5.82 2.31
N LEU A 142 8.84 4.55 2.37
CA LEU A 142 8.06 3.43 1.86
C LEU A 142 7.29 2.80 3.03
N VAL A 143 5.98 2.62 2.85
CA VAL A 143 5.09 1.97 3.82
C VAL A 143 4.45 0.76 3.18
N LEU A 144 4.67 -0.41 3.76
CA LEU A 144 4.06 -1.67 3.34
C LEU A 144 3.11 -2.17 4.42
N TYR A 145 1.93 -2.67 4.02
CA TYR A 145 0.99 -3.31 4.93
C TYR A 145 0.62 -4.71 4.41
N GLY A 146 0.55 -5.67 5.32
CA GLY A 146 0.09 -7.03 5.04
C GLY A 146 0.57 -8.07 6.04
N PRO A 147 0.24 -9.36 5.84
CA PRO A 147 0.72 -10.46 6.67
C PRO A 147 2.09 -10.93 6.19
N TYR A 148 3.10 -10.85 7.04
CA TYR A 148 4.45 -11.33 6.73
C TYR A 148 4.80 -12.55 7.58
N ARG A 149 5.68 -13.41 7.06
CA ARG A 149 6.36 -14.44 7.86
C ARG A 149 7.54 -13.80 8.59
N GLU A 150 7.73 -14.20 9.82
CA GLU A 150 8.87 -13.81 10.66
C GLU A 150 9.51 -15.08 11.23
N ALA A 151 10.84 -15.21 11.13
CA ALA A 151 11.53 -16.44 11.53
C ALA A 151 11.34 -16.75 13.03
N GLU A 152 11.28 -15.69 13.84
CA GLU A 152 11.20 -15.78 15.31
C GLU A 152 9.76 -15.85 15.85
N VAL A 153 8.74 -15.77 14.98
CA VAL A 153 7.33 -15.77 15.39
C VAL A 153 6.60 -16.93 14.71
N PRO A 154 5.94 -17.82 15.45
CA PRO A 154 5.12 -18.86 14.86
C PRO A 154 4.04 -18.26 13.95
N LEU A 155 3.90 -18.82 12.75
CA LEU A 155 2.88 -18.35 11.82
C LEU A 155 1.49 -18.66 12.39
N ALA A 156 0.66 -17.60 12.55
CA ALA A 156 -0.71 -17.75 13.02
C ALA A 156 -1.53 -18.64 12.06
N ALA A 157 -2.41 -19.47 12.59
CA ALA A 157 -3.22 -20.41 11.80
C ALA A 157 -4.04 -19.70 10.69
N SER A 158 -4.56 -18.50 10.98
CA SER A 158 -5.26 -17.67 9.99
C SER A 158 -4.36 -17.24 8.84
N ASN A 159 -3.09 -16.90 9.11
CA ASN A 159 -2.12 -16.54 8.09
C ASN A 159 -1.66 -17.75 7.29
N ALA A 160 -1.52 -18.92 7.92
CA ALA A 160 -1.22 -20.18 7.23
C ALA A 160 -2.34 -20.53 6.23
N ALA A 161 -3.60 -20.51 6.66
CA ALA A 161 -4.75 -20.75 5.79
C ALA A 161 -4.85 -19.72 4.65
N PHE A 162 -4.53 -18.45 4.92
CA PHE A 162 -4.50 -17.42 3.90
C PHE A 162 -3.38 -17.67 2.88
N ASP A 163 -2.18 -18.05 3.31
CA ASP A 163 -1.07 -18.40 2.42
C ASP A 163 -1.42 -19.58 1.50
N GLU A 164 -2.05 -20.62 2.05
CA GLU A 164 -2.55 -21.78 1.26
C GLU A 164 -3.59 -21.34 0.23
N SER A 165 -4.56 -20.51 0.64
CA SER A 165 -5.57 -19.95 -0.25
C SER A 165 -4.97 -19.10 -1.39
N LEU A 166 -3.92 -18.34 -1.10
CA LEU A 166 -3.19 -17.57 -2.11
C LEU A 166 -2.51 -18.49 -3.13
N LYS A 167 -1.77 -19.48 -2.66
CA LYS A 167 -1.04 -20.45 -3.49
C LYS A 167 -1.97 -21.33 -4.34
N ALA A 168 -3.16 -21.65 -3.81
CA ALA A 168 -4.18 -22.37 -4.57
C ALA A 168 -4.73 -21.56 -5.76
N ARG A 169 -4.78 -20.23 -5.64
CA ARG A 169 -5.20 -19.33 -6.72
C ARG A 169 -4.09 -19.06 -7.73
N ASN A 170 -2.87 -18.92 -7.24
CA ASN A 170 -1.68 -18.75 -8.08
C ASN A 170 -0.44 -19.18 -7.28
N SER A 171 0.31 -20.14 -7.80
CA SER A 171 1.50 -20.70 -7.13
C SER A 171 2.63 -19.68 -6.92
N ALA A 172 2.64 -18.56 -7.64
CA ALA A 172 3.60 -17.46 -7.46
C ALA A 172 3.22 -16.52 -6.32
N TRP A 173 2.01 -16.62 -5.76
CA TRP A 173 1.51 -15.82 -4.65
C TRP A 173 1.83 -16.48 -3.31
N GLY A 174 1.69 -15.73 -2.24
CA GLY A 174 1.87 -16.22 -0.87
C GLY A 174 2.51 -15.19 0.05
N LEU A 175 2.50 -15.50 1.34
CA LEU A 175 3.12 -14.64 2.35
C LEU A 175 4.62 -14.55 2.14
N ARG A 176 5.13 -13.33 2.20
CA ARG A 176 6.56 -13.06 2.05
C ARG A 176 7.25 -13.10 3.41
N ASP A 177 8.48 -13.53 3.40
CA ASP A 177 9.37 -13.45 4.57
C ASP A 177 9.77 -11.98 4.79
N ARG A 178 9.60 -11.47 6.01
CA ARG A 178 9.93 -10.09 6.38
C ARG A 178 11.41 -9.78 6.15
N ALA A 179 12.30 -10.70 6.54
CA ALA A 179 13.74 -10.50 6.41
C ALA A 179 14.16 -10.43 4.92
N ALA A 180 13.53 -11.23 4.05
CA ALA A 180 13.77 -11.16 2.61
C ALA A 180 13.32 -9.81 2.02
N VAL A 181 12.15 -9.31 2.43
CA VAL A 181 11.65 -7.98 2.02
C VAL A 181 12.56 -6.86 2.52
N GLU A 182 13.03 -6.92 3.77
CA GLU A 182 13.97 -5.94 4.34
C GLU A 182 15.33 -5.97 3.65
N ALA A 183 15.85 -7.15 3.30
CA ALA A 183 17.10 -7.29 2.56
C ALA A 183 16.99 -6.71 1.14
N LEU A 184 15.88 -6.98 0.46
CA LEU A 184 15.59 -6.42 -0.86
C LEU A 184 15.43 -4.89 -0.80
N ALA A 185 14.69 -4.36 0.17
CA ALA A 185 14.56 -2.92 0.37
C ALA A 185 15.93 -2.24 0.55
N ARG A 186 16.81 -2.84 1.36
CA ARG A 186 18.17 -2.33 1.62
C ARG A 186 19.01 -2.27 0.34
N SER A 187 18.90 -3.24 -0.57
CA SER A 187 19.64 -3.23 -1.84
C SER A 187 19.21 -2.10 -2.77
N HIS A 188 18.03 -1.51 -2.54
CA HIS A 188 17.51 -0.34 -3.26
C HIS A 188 17.68 0.99 -2.47
N GLY A 189 18.49 1.00 -1.40
CA GLY A 189 18.75 2.19 -0.59
C GLY A 189 17.55 2.59 0.29
N LEU A 190 16.80 1.60 0.77
CA LEU A 190 15.66 1.76 1.67
C LEU A 190 15.96 1.05 3.00
N ALA A 191 16.27 1.82 4.04
CA ALA A 191 16.59 1.28 5.36
C ALA A 191 15.30 1.01 6.15
N ALA A 192 15.15 -0.20 6.70
CA ALA A 192 14.04 -0.54 7.58
C ALA A 192 14.12 0.30 8.87
N THR A 193 13.04 0.98 9.22
CA THR A 193 12.99 1.88 10.38
C THR A 193 11.97 1.48 11.43
N ARG A 194 10.91 0.77 11.02
CA ARG A 194 9.84 0.39 11.93
C ARG A 194 9.15 -0.89 11.46
N ARG A 195 8.84 -1.76 12.41
CA ARG A 195 7.86 -2.85 12.32
C ARG A 195 6.76 -2.55 13.32
N ALA A 196 5.55 -2.32 12.86
CA ALA A 196 4.37 -2.11 13.70
C ALA A 196 3.44 -3.33 13.60
N PRO A 197 3.11 -4.00 14.73
CA PRO A 197 2.11 -5.06 14.75
C PRO A 197 0.73 -4.45 14.49
N MET A 198 -0.07 -5.16 13.69
CA MET A 198 -1.39 -4.74 13.26
C MET A 198 -2.44 -5.81 13.60
N PRO A 199 -3.72 -5.46 13.67
CA PRO A 199 -4.79 -6.45 13.85
C PRO A 199 -4.73 -7.59 12.84
N SER A 200 -5.28 -8.74 13.22
CA SER A 200 -5.36 -9.95 12.37
C SER A 200 -3.99 -10.45 11.91
N ASN A 201 -2.98 -10.34 12.76
CA ASN A 201 -1.61 -10.80 12.52
C ASN A 201 -0.97 -10.19 11.26
N ASN A 202 -1.35 -8.96 10.90
CA ASN A 202 -0.68 -8.16 9.88
C ASN A 202 0.47 -7.34 10.48
N LEU A 203 1.28 -6.79 9.61
CA LEU A 203 2.33 -5.84 9.96
C LEU A 203 2.23 -4.60 9.08
N THR A 204 2.62 -3.44 9.64
CA THR A 204 3.06 -2.30 8.83
C THR A 204 4.57 -2.19 8.94
N LEU A 205 5.24 -2.22 7.79
CA LEU A 205 6.69 -2.10 7.67
C LEU A 205 7.01 -0.74 7.06
N LEU A 206 7.91 0.00 7.69
CA LEU A 206 8.34 1.32 7.24
C LEU A 206 9.82 1.31 6.89
N PHE A 207 10.15 1.92 5.76
CA PHE A 207 11.51 2.04 5.25
C PHE A 207 11.79 3.49 4.86
N ARG A 208 12.98 4.01 5.16
CA ARG A 208 13.41 5.34 4.72
C ARG A 208 14.46 5.25 3.63
N SER A 209 14.33 6.12 2.63
CA SER A 209 15.37 6.31 1.63
C SER A 209 16.62 6.95 2.27
N VAL A 210 17.76 6.40 1.99
CA VAL A 210 19.09 6.86 2.44
C VAL A 210 19.86 7.47 1.29
#